data_86b9d0cf5258634725c0b87d0ec0dd40
#
_entry.id   86b9d0cf5258634725c0b87d0ec0dd40
#
_cell.length_a   1.000
_cell.length_b   1.000
_cell.length_c   1.000
_cell.angle_alpha   90.00
_cell.angle_beta   90.00
_cell.angle_gamma   90.00
#
_symmetry.space_group_name_H-M   'P 1'
#
loop_
_entity.id
_entity.type
_entity.pdbx_description
1 polymer ?
#
loop_
_entity_poly.entity_id
_entity_poly.type
_entity_poly.pdbx_seq_one_letter_code
_entity_poly.pdbx_strand_id
1 'polypeptide(L)'
;MSAPILQPLQLQGQTLQIEAQWLRAERVARPLTIFLHEGLGSLSQWRDFPLRLCEALDCRGLIYSRPGYGNSSPRRDPWPQDYLQRQAKAQLPACLDALGVARDERLFLFGHSDGASLALLFAAAFPERVRGVVAMAPHLFVEPCTIEGLRQARQAYEHGRSLRAALARHHADTDSAFYGWNDAWLRPGFERWNIEDDLRARLACPVLALQGEEDEYGSLAQIEAIARLHADTVLCALPGCGHAPQREQPEMVIEHTQALFQRCQA
;
A
#
# COMPACT_ATOMS: atom_id res chain seq x y z
N MET A 1 3.70 7.45 -19.93
CA MET A 1 4.41 6.96 -18.71
C MET A 1 5.89 7.21 -18.88
N SER A 2 6.58 7.73 -17.85
CA SER A 2 8.05 7.74 -17.83
C SER A 2 8.57 6.30 -17.71
N ALA A 3 9.86 6.07 -18.07
CA ALA A 3 10.51 4.83 -17.67
C ALA A 3 10.69 4.81 -16.14
N PRO A 4 10.73 3.62 -15.49
CA PRO A 4 11.15 3.51 -14.12
C PRO A 4 12.56 4.09 -13.90
N ILE A 5 12.75 4.73 -12.75
CA ILE A 5 14.04 5.31 -12.34
C ILE A 5 14.50 4.67 -11.03
N LEU A 6 15.80 4.68 -10.77
CA LEU A 6 16.37 4.41 -9.45
C LEU A 6 16.85 5.75 -8.86
N GLN A 7 16.26 6.11 -7.71
CA GLN A 7 16.53 7.37 -7.03
C GLN A 7 17.26 7.12 -5.71
N PRO A 8 18.39 7.80 -5.44
CA PRO A 8 19.03 7.73 -4.13
C PRO A 8 18.13 8.23 -3.01
N LEU A 9 18.10 7.48 -1.91
CA LEU A 9 17.35 7.77 -0.69
C LEU A 9 18.29 7.78 0.52
N GLN A 10 18.31 8.86 1.28
CA GLN A 10 18.96 8.91 2.58
C GLN A 10 17.95 8.52 3.66
N LEU A 11 18.18 7.41 4.34
CA LEU A 11 17.30 6.92 5.40
C LEU A 11 18.12 6.38 6.56
N GLN A 12 17.94 6.95 7.76
CA GLN A 12 18.62 6.53 8.99
C GLN A 12 20.15 6.38 8.85
N GLY A 13 20.78 7.33 8.13
CA GLY A 13 22.23 7.35 7.92
C GLY A 13 22.73 6.36 6.85
N GLN A 14 21.83 5.69 6.13
CA GLN A 14 22.15 4.80 5.01
C GLN A 14 21.73 5.42 3.69
N THR A 15 22.53 5.18 2.65
CA THR A 15 22.14 5.49 1.26
C THR A 15 21.53 4.24 0.64
N LEU A 16 20.26 4.33 0.27
CA LEU A 16 19.48 3.29 -0.42
C LEU A 16 19.16 3.78 -1.83
N GLN A 17 18.69 2.86 -2.70
CA GLN A 17 18.08 3.18 -3.99
C GLN A 17 16.60 2.82 -3.92
N ILE A 18 15.73 3.69 -4.41
CA ILE A 18 14.31 3.40 -4.57
C ILE A 18 13.93 3.40 -6.04
N GLU A 19 13.27 2.33 -6.46
CA GLU A 19 12.65 2.22 -7.77
C GLU A 19 11.34 3.02 -7.78
N ALA A 20 11.16 3.92 -8.74
CA ALA A 20 9.96 4.73 -8.86
C ALA A 20 9.60 5.02 -10.31
N GLN A 21 8.33 5.34 -10.55
CA GLN A 21 7.80 5.72 -11.85
C GLN A 21 6.72 6.79 -11.70
N TRP A 22 6.89 7.88 -12.45
CA TRP A 22 5.88 8.93 -12.56
C TRP A 22 4.90 8.62 -13.69
N LEU A 23 3.63 8.83 -13.40
CA LEU A 23 2.52 8.72 -14.35
C LEU A 23 1.95 10.12 -14.59
N ARG A 24 1.80 10.47 -15.85
CA ARG A 24 1.23 11.78 -16.23
C ARG A 24 1.94 12.96 -15.52
N ALA A 25 3.26 12.87 -15.41
CA ALA A 25 4.08 13.90 -14.75
C ALA A 25 3.91 15.30 -15.36
N GLU A 26 3.56 15.38 -16.65
CA GLU A 26 3.26 16.62 -17.39
C GLU A 26 2.02 17.35 -16.84
N ARG A 27 1.15 16.69 -16.13
CA ARG A 27 -0.08 17.28 -15.54
C ARG A 27 0.21 17.99 -14.21
N VAL A 28 1.18 18.89 -14.19
CA VAL A 28 1.71 19.50 -12.93
C VAL A 28 0.66 20.20 -12.07
N ALA A 29 -0.42 20.73 -12.67
CA ALA A 29 -1.52 21.39 -11.94
C ALA A 29 -2.57 20.40 -11.40
N ARG A 30 -2.46 19.11 -11.73
CA ARG A 30 -3.43 18.11 -11.29
C ARG A 30 -3.00 17.46 -9.98
N PRO A 31 -3.97 16.97 -9.17
CA PRO A 31 -3.69 16.27 -7.93
C PRO A 31 -2.74 15.09 -8.12
N LEU A 32 -1.94 14.79 -7.09
CA LEU A 32 -1.00 13.66 -7.07
C LEU A 32 -1.57 12.50 -6.27
N THR A 33 -1.60 11.32 -6.90
CA THR A 33 -1.94 10.04 -6.27
C THR A 33 -0.67 9.22 -6.05
N ILE A 34 -0.44 8.78 -4.81
CA ILE A 34 0.67 7.89 -4.44
C ILE A 34 0.13 6.46 -4.34
N PHE A 35 0.75 5.53 -5.08
CA PHE A 35 0.40 4.11 -5.07
C PHE A 35 1.31 3.33 -4.12
N LEU A 36 0.71 2.70 -3.11
CA LEU A 36 1.39 1.95 -2.04
C LEU A 36 1.06 0.47 -2.18
N HIS A 37 2.05 -0.33 -2.56
CA HIS A 37 1.88 -1.74 -2.88
C HIS A 37 1.73 -2.64 -1.64
N GLU A 38 1.19 -3.84 -1.84
CA GLU A 38 1.01 -4.92 -0.87
C GLU A 38 2.33 -5.49 -0.33
N GLY A 39 2.23 -6.44 0.61
CA GLY A 39 3.37 -7.06 1.32
C GLY A 39 4.40 -7.74 0.42
N LEU A 40 3.97 -8.31 -0.71
CA LEU A 40 4.86 -8.91 -1.72
C LEU A 40 4.84 -8.11 -3.03
N GLY A 41 4.33 -6.89 -3.00
CA GLY A 41 4.19 -6.04 -4.17
C GLY A 41 5.46 -5.32 -4.58
N SER A 42 5.39 -4.71 -5.74
CA SER A 42 6.41 -3.83 -6.31
C SER A 42 5.79 -2.91 -7.36
N LEU A 43 6.55 -1.97 -7.87
CA LEU A 43 6.14 -1.11 -8.98
C LEU A 43 5.57 -1.91 -10.16
N SER A 44 6.27 -2.95 -10.59
CA SER A 44 5.89 -3.72 -11.78
C SER A 44 4.64 -4.59 -11.59
N GLN A 45 4.28 -4.93 -10.36
CA GLN A 45 3.10 -5.76 -10.06
C GLN A 45 1.79 -4.99 -10.17
N TRP A 46 1.80 -3.68 -10.13
CA TRP A 46 0.63 -2.85 -10.39
C TRP A 46 0.13 -2.95 -11.84
N ARG A 47 1.01 -3.34 -12.78
CA ARG A 47 0.73 -3.42 -14.22
C ARG A 47 0.23 -2.05 -14.74
N ASP A 48 -0.87 -2.04 -15.49
CA ASP A 48 -1.48 -0.85 -16.09
C ASP A 48 -2.51 -0.15 -15.20
N PHE A 49 -2.94 -0.80 -14.09
CA PHE A 49 -4.01 -0.27 -13.25
C PHE A 49 -3.77 1.18 -12.77
N PRO A 50 -2.58 1.58 -12.27
CA PRO A 50 -2.36 2.96 -11.84
C PRO A 50 -2.49 3.98 -12.98
N LEU A 51 -2.08 3.62 -14.20
CA LEU A 51 -2.25 4.50 -15.35
C LEU A 51 -3.72 4.68 -15.71
N ARG A 52 -4.49 3.60 -15.75
CA ARG A 52 -5.94 3.61 -16.00
C ARG A 52 -6.65 4.47 -14.96
N LEU A 53 -6.29 4.31 -13.68
CA LEU A 53 -6.85 5.13 -12.61
C LEU A 53 -6.49 6.61 -12.78
N CYS A 54 -5.22 6.94 -13.06
CA CYS A 54 -4.81 8.34 -13.30
C CYS A 54 -5.53 8.98 -14.48
N GLU A 55 -5.84 8.21 -15.53
CA GLU A 55 -6.65 8.70 -16.66
C GLU A 55 -8.09 8.98 -16.23
N ALA A 56 -8.69 8.04 -15.51
CA ALA A 56 -10.07 8.15 -15.04
C ALA A 56 -10.28 9.31 -14.06
N LEU A 57 -9.26 9.62 -13.23
CA LEU A 57 -9.30 10.71 -12.24
C LEU A 57 -8.78 12.05 -12.77
N ASP A 58 -8.25 12.11 -13.99
CA ASP A 58 -7.48 13.25 -14.51
C ASP A 58 -6.43 13.75 -13.50
N CYS A 59 -5.63 12.83 -12.98
CA CYS A 59 -4.58 13.09 -12.01
C CYS A 59 -3.20 12.66 -12.51
N ARG A 60 -2.15 13.03 -11.80
CA ARG A 60 -0.83 12.44 -11.95
C ARG A 60 -0.60 11.40 -10.85
N GLY A 61 0.29 10.46 -11.10
CA GLY A 61 0.57 9.37 -10.17
C GLY A 61 2.05 9.18 -9.92
N LEU A 62 2.35 8.63 -8.75
CA LEU A 62 3.67 8.16 -8.38
C LEU A 62 3.55 6.73 -7.84
N ILE A 63 4.21 5.80 -8.53
CA ILE A 63 4.37 4.42 -8.09
C ILE A 63 5.81 4.26 -7.63
N TYR A 64 6.05 3.56 -6.54
CA TYR A 64 7.41 3.20 -6.14
C TYR A 64 7.43 1.83 -5.48
N SER A 65 8.56 1.14 -5.56
CA SER A 65 8.83 -0.06 -4.78
C SER A 65 9.45 0.36 -3.45
N ARG A 66 8.81 -0.04 -2.33
CA ARG A 66 9.37 0.23 -1.00
C ARG A 66 10.76 -0.41 -0.86
N PRO A 67 11.71 0.18 -0.08
CA PRO A 67 12.95 -0.51 0.28
C PRO A 67 12.70 -1.94 0.76
N GLY A 68 13.42 -2.89 0.22
CA GLY A 68 13.20 -4.33 0.42
C GLY A 68 12.44 -5.02 -0.71
N TYR A 69 11.86 -4.27 -1.67
CA TYR A 69 11.00 -4.79 -2.73
C TYR A 69 11.38 -4.26 -4.10
N GLY A 70 10.89 -4.94 -5.15
CA GLY A 70 11.14 -4.54 -6.53
C GLY A 70 12.63 -4.49 -6.88
N ASN A 71 13.04 -3.44 -7.58
CA ASN A 71 14.43 -3.12 -7.84
C ASN A 71 15.00 -2.08 -6.85
N SER A 72 14.26 -1.76 -5.77
CA SER A 72 14.79 -0.97 -4.66
C SER A 72 15.84 -1.75 -3.89
N SER A 73 16.68 -1.04 -3.12
CA SER A 73 17.69 -1.69 -2.27
C SER A 73 17.08 -2.78 -1.41
N PRO A 74 17.67 -3.99 -1.37
CA PRO A 74 17.15 -5.09 -0.58
C PRO A 74 17.20 -4.78 0.91
N ARG A 75 16.36 -5.47 1.67
CA ARG A 75 16.34 -5.39 3.13
C ARG A 75 17.65 -5.99 3.70
N ARG A 76 18.26 -5.31 4.66
CA ARG A 76 19.46 -5.77 5.36
C ARG A 76 19.13 -6.49 6.69
N ASP A 77 18.14 -5.94 7.42
CA ASP A 77 17.75 -6.40 8.74
C ASP A 77 16.31 -6.89 8.77
N PRO A 78 15.93 -7.81 9.67
CA PRO A 78 14.55 -8.20 9.87
C PRO A 78 13.65 -7.01 10.17
N TRP A 79 12.42 -7.00 9.62
CA TRP A 79 11.46 -5.96 9.96
C TRP A 79 11.11 -6.01 11.45
N PRO A 80 11.12 -4.88 12.17
CA PRO A 80 10.63 -4.82 13.55
C PRO A 80 9.10 -5.03 13.61
N GLN A 81 8.56 -5.25 14.80
CA GLN A 81 7.12 -5.48 14.97
C GLN A 81 6.27 -4.27 14.55
N ASP A 82 6.80 -3.06 14.68
CA ASP A 82 6.18 -1.79 14.31
C ASP A 82 6.63 -1.29 12.91
N TYR A 83 7.00 -2.21 12.00
CA TYR A 83 7.61 -1.81 10.73
C TYR A 83 6.68 -0.96 9.85
N LEU A 84 5.37 -1.24 9.84
CA LEU A 84 4.42 -0.44 9.07
C LEU A 84 4.29 0.97 9.63
N GLN A 85 4.25 1.11 10.96
CA GLN A 85 4.25 2.43 11.61
C GLN A 85 5.53 3.22 11.30
N ARG A 86 6.70 2.57 11.32
CA ARG A 86 7.99 3.20 10.95
C ARG A 86 8.03 3.56 9.47
N GLN A 87 7.51 2.70 8.61
CA GLN A 87 7.41 3.00 7.18
C GLN A 87 6.51 4.21 6.94
N ALA A 88 5.36 4.30 7.58
CA ALA A 88 4.45 5.43 7.45
C ALA A 88 5.05 6.76 7.97
N LYS A 89 5.69 6.71 9.15
CA LYS A 89 6.12 7.94 9.87
C LYS A 89 7.51 8.43 9.46
N ALA A 90 8.36 7.57 8.92
CA ALA A 90 9.75 7.91 8.57
C ALA A 90 10.14 7.57 7.13
N GLN A 91 9.86 6.35 6.67
CA GLN A 91 10.34 5.91 5.36
C GLN A 91 9.56 6.56 4.22
N LEU A 92 8.22 6.59 4.26
CA LEU A 92 7.39 7.19 3.21
C LEU A 92 7.67 8.69 3.05
N PRO A 93 7.73 9.52 4.13
CA PRO A 93 8.15 10.92 3.99
C PRO A 93 9.51 11.08 3.31
N ALA A 94 10.50 10.28 3.70
CA ALA A 94 11.84 10.34 3.11
C ALA A 94 11.83 9.91 1.62
N CYS A 95 11.03 8.91 1.25
CA CYS A 95 10.85 8.50 -0.15
C CYS A 95 10.21 9.62 -0.97
N LEU A 96 9.17 10.27 -0.46
CA LEU A 96 8.48 11.38 -1.15
C LEU A 96 9.45 12.56 -1.34
N ASP A 97 10.22 12.93 -0.33
CA ASP A 97 11.24 13.99 -0.42
C ASP A 97 12.30 13.65 -1.49
N ALA A 98 12.83 12.42 -1.48
CA ALA A 98 13.82 11.95 -2.45
C ALA A 98 13.28 11.92 -3.89
N LEU A 99 11.98 11.68 -4.05
CA LEU A 99 11.29 11.67 -5.34
C LEU A 99 10.80 13.06 -5.78
N GLY A 100 11.10 14.11 -5.02
CA GLY A 100 10.80 15.49 -5.37
C GLY A 100 9.34 15.90 -5.15
N VAL A 101 8.60 15.18 -4.30
CA VAL A 101 7.23 15.57 -3.91
C VAL A 101 7.32 16.69 -2.86
N ALA A 102 6.70 17.83 -3.14
CA ALA A 102 6.74 18.98 -2.23
C ALA A 102 6.08 18.65 -0.89
N ARG A 103 6.68 19.17 0.21
CA ARG A 103 6.19 18.86 1.56
C ARG A 103 4.81 19.44 1.89
N ASP A 104 4.43 20.50 1.22
CA ASP A 104 3.14 21.17 1.31
C ASP A 104 2.11 20.61 0.31
N GLU A 105 2.52 19.70 -0.58
CA GLU A 105 1.61 19.07 -1.52
C GLU A 105 0.66 18.11 -0.82
N ARG A 106 -0.65 18.31 -1.01
CA ARG A 106 -1.69 17.43 -0.49
C ARG A 106 -1.94 16.28 -1.46
N LEU A 107 -1.84 15.06 -0.95
CA LEU A 107 -1.80 13.81 -1.69
C LEU A 107 -3.11 13.05 -1.61
N PHE A 108 -3.46 12.32 -2.67
CA PHE A 108 -4.31 11.14 -2.58
C PHE A 108 -3.45 9.91 -2.36
N LEU A 109 -3.86 9.03 -1.46
CA LEU A 109 -3.16 7.77 -1.20
C LEU A 109 -4.03 6.61 -1.67
N PHE A 110 -3.47 5.77 -2.53
CA PHE A 110 -4.08 4.53 -2.98
C PHE A 110 -3.22 3.37 -2.49
N GLY A 111 -3.68 2.68 -1.46
CA GLY A 111 -2.96 1.58 -0.83
C GLY A 111 -3.64 0.23 -1.01
N HIS A 112 -2.84 -0.83 -1.18
CA HIS A 112 -3.29 -2.22 -1.20
C HIS A 112 -2.63 -3.01 -0.08
N SER A 113 -3.41 -3.74 0.73
CA SER A 113 -2.93 -4.62 1.80
C SER A 113 -2.00 -3.88 2.78
N ASP A 114 -0.74 -4.29 2.98
CA ASP A 114 0.28 -3.53 3.72
C ASP A 114 0.30 -2.04 3.32
N GLY A 115 0.19 -1.78 2.01
CA GLY A 115 0.15 -0.42 1.48
C GLY A 115 -1.10 0.36 1.90
N ALA A 116 -2.23 -0.31 2.11
CA ALA A 116 -3.45 0.32 2.62
C ALA A 116 -3.31 0.68 4.10
N SER A 117 -2.75 -0.23 4.91
CA SER A 117 -2.43 0.04 6.31
C SER A 117 -1.41 1.19 6.43
N LEU A 118 -0.42 1.21 5.53
CA LEU A 118 0.58 2.28 5.43
C LEU A 118 -0.06 3.64 5.07
N ALA A 119 -1.02 3.66 4.12
CA ALA A 119 -1.76 4.86 3.73
C ALA A 119 -2.55 5.45 4.90
N LEU A 120 -3.26 4.60 5.65
CA LEU A 120 -4.02 5.00 6.84
C LEU A 120 -3.11 5.56 7.93
N LEU A 121 -2.00 4.87 8.23
CA LEU A 121 -1.01 5.31 9.22
C LEU A 121 -0.34 6.63 8.83
N PHE A 122 -0.04 6.84 7.54
CA PHE A 122 0.50 8.10 7.05
C PHE A 122 -0.53 9.22 7.16
N ALA A 123 -1.78 8.98 6.76
CA ALA A 123 -2.85 9.96 6.86
C ALA A 123 -3.12 10.38 8.32
N ALA A 124 -3.03 9.45 9.27
CA ALA A 124 -3.16 9.74 10.69
C ALA A 124 -1.96 10.50 11.27
N ALA A 125 -0.74 10.27 10.72
CA ALA A 125 0.47 10.95 11.17
C ALA A 125 0.66 12.35 10.57
N PHE A 126 0.16 12.57 9.34
CA PHE A 126 0.32 13.79 8.55
C PHE A 126 -1.01 14.23 7.91
N PRO A 127 -2.05 14.52 8.72
CA PRO A 127 -3.40 14.78 8.23
C PRO A 127 -3.46 15.98 7.26
N GLU A 128 -2.61 16.97 7.44
CA GLU A 128 -2.53 18.15 6.58
C GLU A 128 -2.03 17.81 5.16
N ARG A 129 -1.32 16.70 4.99
CA ARG A 129 -0.76 16.26 3.71
C ARG A 129 -1.68 15.39 2.89
N VAL A 130 -2.84 14.95 3.43
CA VAL A 130 -3.69 13.96 2.75
C VAL A 130 -5.04 14.56 2.41
N ARG A 131 -5.45 14.40 1.14
CA ARG A 131 -6.79 14.79 0.64
C ARG A 131 -7.81 13.67 0.82
N GLY A 132 -7.38 12.43 0.63
CA GLY A 132 -8.22 11.25 0.72
C GLY A 132 -7.41 9.96 0.64
N VAL A 133 -7.96 8.88 1.15
CA VAL A 133 -7.34 7.55 1.18
C VAL A 133 -8.25 6.52 0.56
N VAL A 134 -7.73 5.73 -0.37
CA VAL A 134 -8.30 4.44 -0.76
C VAL A 134 -7.51 3.36 -0.03
N ALA A 135 -8.15 2.72 0.94
CA ALA A 135 -7.62 1.60 1.69
C ALA A 135 -8.24 0.30 1.14
N MET A 136 -7.54 -0.36 0.22
CA MET A 136 -8.00 -1.57 -0.43
C MET A 136 -7.40 -2.80 0.24
N ALA A 137 -8.24 -3.70 0.72
CA ALA A 137 -7.86 -4.91 1.47
C ALA A 137 -6.88 -4.62 2.64
N PRO A 138 -7.16 -3.62 3.51
CA PRO A 138 -6.27 -3.21 4.59
C PRO A 138 -6.18 -4.26 5.68
N HIS A 139 -5.13 -4.16 6.51
CA HIS A 139 -5.07 -4.81 7.82
C HIS A 139 -4.95 -3.75 8.91
N LEU A 140 -5.86 -3.78 9.86
CA LEU A 140 -5.81 -2.98 11.08
C LEU A 140 -5.36 -3.82 12.28
N PHE A 141 -5.63 -5.10 12.23
CA PHE A 141 -5.27 -6.12 13.22
C PHE A 141 -5.06 -7.46 12.53
N VAL A 142 -4.51 -8.42 13.27
CA VAL A 142 -4.25 -9.77 12.76
C VAL A 142 -5.43 -10.68 13.07
N GLU A 143 -5.91 -11.41 12.06
CA GLU A 143 -6.96 -12.42 12.16
C GLU A 143 -6.41 -13.84 12.00
N PRO A 144 -7.13 -14.88 12.44
CA PRO A 144 -6.71 -16.27 12.20
C PRO A 144 -6.53 -16.61 10.72
N CYS A 145 -7.40 -16.10 9.82
CA CYS A 145 -7.28 -16.28 8.37
C CYS A 145 -6.00 -15.65 7.83
N THR A 146 -5.59 -14.48 8.33
CA THR A 146 -4.33 -13.82 7.98
C THR A 146 -3.15 -14.76 8.25
N ILE A 147 -3.07 -15.32 9.46
CA ILE A 147 -1.97 -16.23 9.84
C ILE A 147 -1.97 -17.49 8.98
N GLU A 148 -3.15 -18.05 8.69
CA GLU A 148 -3.27 -19.24 7.84
C GLU A 148 -2.83 -18.95 6.41
N GLY A 149 -3.29 -17.84 5.80
CA GLY A 149 -2.87 -17.40 4.47
C GLY A 149 -1.34 -17.21 4.38
N LEU A 150 -0.73 -16.61 5.41
CA LEU A 150 0.72 -16.44 5.49
C LEU A 150 1.49 -17.76 5.56
N ARG A 151 0.97 -18.76 6.30
CA ARG A 151 1.56 -20.11 6.37
C ARG A 151 1.45 -20.83 5.03
N GLN A 152 0.31 -20.73 4.38
CA GLN A 152 0.10 -21.30 3.04
C GLN A 152 1.02 -20.65 2.01
N ALA A 153 1.18 -19.33 2.04
CA ALA A 153 2.14 -18.61 1.21
C ALA A 153 3.58 -19.10 1.44
N ARG A 154 3.98 -19.34 2.72
CA ARG A 154 5.29 -19.92 3.05
C ARG A 154 5.49 -21.31 2.46
N GLN A 155 4.53 -22.19 2.62
CA GLN A 155 4.58 -23.53 2.04
C GLN A 155 4.68 -23.49 0.51
N ALA A 156 3.88 -22.63 -0.14
CA ALA A 156 3.92 -22.42 -1.58
C ALA A 156 5.26 -21.88 -2.06
N TYR A 157 5.89 -21.00 -1.28
CA TYR A 157 7.20 -20.43 -1.61
C TYR A 157 8.35 -21.43 -1.44
N GLU A 158 8.39 -22.16 -0.33
CA GLU A 158 9.49 -23.08 0.03
C GLU A 158 9.41 -24.40 -0.75
N HIS A 159 8.22 -24.94 -0.98
CA HIS A 159 8.01 -26.25 -1.59
C HIS A 159 7.42 -26.18 -2.99
N GLY A 160 6.79 -25.05 -3.39
CA GLY A 160 6.28 -24.83 -4.73
C GLY A 160 7.26 -24.04 -5.59
N ARG A 161 7.34 -24.37 -6.88
CA ARG A 161 8.19 -23.62 -7.81
C ARG A 161 7.50 -22.37 -8.38
N SER A 162 6.18 -22.33 -8.40
CA SER A 162 5.40 -21.31 -9.11
C SER A 162 5.44 -19.95 -8.44
N LEU A 163 5.24 -19.86 -7.12
CA LEU A 163 5.21 -18.58 -6.40
C LEU A 163 6.58 -17.90 -6.43
N ARG A 164 7.65 -18.63 -6.09
CA ARG A 164 9.02 -18.08 -6.12
C ARG A 164 9.41 -17.60 -7.51
N ALA A 165 9.12 -18.38 -8.55
CA ALA A 165 9.39 -17.99 -9.94
C ALA A 165 8.52 -16.80 -10.39
N ALA A 166 7.31 -16.68 -9.90
CA ALA A 166 6.45 -15.53 -10.17
C ALA A 166 7.03 -14.26 -9.53
N LEU A 167 7.41 -14.31 -8.27
CA LEU A 167 7.98 -13.17 -7.53
C LEU A 167 9.37 -12.77 -8.09
N ALA A 168 10.18 -13.71 -8.56
CA ALA A 168 11.49 -13.44 -9.13
C ALA A 168 11.45 -12.57 -10.41
N ARG A 169 10.29 -12.45 -11.06
CA ARG A 169 10.09 -11.52 -12.18
C ARG A 169 9.90 -10.06 -11.75
N HIS A 170 9.68 -9.84 -10.46
CA HIS A 170 9.27 -8.56 -9.90
C HIS A 170 10.21 -8.02 -8.83
N HIS A 171 11.13 -8.85 -8.31
CA HIS A 171 12.05 -8.47 -7.23
C HIS A 171 13.47 -8.85 -7.58
N ALA A 172 14.39 -7.91 -7.45
CA ALA A 172 15.82 -8.15 -7.63
C ALA A 172 16.37 -9.14 -6.58
N ASP A 173 15.85 -9.07 -5.36
CA ASP A 173 16.12 -10.04 -4.29
C ASP A 173 14.79 -10.62 -3.77
N THR A 174 14.39 -11.73 -4.37
CA THR A 174 13.11 -12.38 -4.09
C THR A 174 13.02 -12.92 -2.67
N ASP A 175 14.12 -13.48 -2.15
CA ASP A 175 14.15 -14.03 -0.81
C ASP A 175 14.09 -12.92 0.24
N SER A 176 14.79 -11.81 0.02
CA SER A 176 14.68 -10.62 0.87
C SER A 176 13.25 -10.08 0.93
N ALA A 177 12.56 -9.99 -0.21
CA ALA A 177 11.19 -9.52 -0.28
C ALA A 177 10.22 -10.49 0.43
N PHE A 178 10.31 -11.79 0.11
CA PHE A 178 9.41 -12.80 0.67
C PHE A 178 9.58 -12.95 2.18
N TYR A 179 10.80 -13.26 2.64
CA TYR A 179 11.04 -13.47 4.07
C TYR A 179 10.96 -12.17 4.88
N GLY A 180 11.21 -11.01 4.26
CA GLY A 180 10.94 -9.71 4.89
C GLY A 180 9.50 -9.61 5.37
N TRP A 181 8.56 -9.83 4.47
CA TRP A 181 7.13 -9.79 4.75
C TRP A 181 6.68 -10.97 5.62
N ASN A 182 6.93 -12.20 5.19
CA ASN A 182 6.38 -13.40 5.82
C ASN A 182 6.91 -13.61 7.25
N ASP A 183 8.22 -13.40 7.48
CA ASP A 183 8.81 -13.51 8.81
C ASP A 183 8.35 -12.41 9.77
N ALA A 184 8.08 -11.21 9.25
CA ALA A 184 7.54 -10.13 10.08
C ALA A 184 6.16 -10.49 10.61
N TRP A 185 5.26 -10.92 9.72
CA TRP A 185 3.88 -11.25 10.06
C TRP A 185 3.74 -12.54 10.89
N LEU A 186 4.60 -13.55 10.68
CA LEU A 186 4.60 -14.81 11.44
C LEU A 186 5.47 -14.77 12.71
N ARG A 187 6.09 -13.62 13.02
CA ARG A 187 6.91 -13.47 14.23
C ARG A 187 6.04 -13.63 15.48
N PRO A 188 6.54 -14.36 16.51
CA PRO A 188 5.87 -14.41 17.81
C PRO A 188 5.59 -13.01 18.36
N GLY A 189 4.37 -12.77 18.76
CA GLY A 189 3.89 -11.48 19.25
C GLY A 189 3.23 -10.60 18.19
N PHE A 190 3.45 -10.85 16.90
CA PHE A 190 2.82 -10.05 15.84
C PHE A 190 1.31 -10.33 15.74
N GLU A 191 0.83 -11.47 16.23
CA GLU A 191 -0.60 -11.77 16.34
C GLU A 191 -1.38 -10.76 17.20
N ARG A 192 -0.67 -9.94 17.99
CA ARG A 192 -1.25 -8.82 18.77
C ARG A 192 -1.10 -7.46 18.10
N TRP A 193 -0.50 -7.44 16.89
CA TRP A 193 -0.35 -6.20 16.15
C TRP A 193 -1.72 -5.60 15.81
N ASN A 194 -1.86 -4.31 16.09
CA ASN A 194 -3.09 -3.55 15.89
C ASN A 194 -2.73 -2.08 15.69
N ILE A 195 -3.39 -1.40 14.76
CA ILE A 195 -3.18 0.03 14.46
C ILE A 195 -4.40 0.89 14.75
N GLU A 196 -5.48 0.33 15.31
CA GLU A 196 -6.72 1.09 15.58
C GLU A 196 -6.45 2.32 16.46
N ASP A 197 -5.57 2.21 17.45
CA ASP A 197 -5.20 3.34 18.32
C ASP A 197 -4.33 4.38 17.61
N ASP A 198 -3.52 3.98 16.62
CA ASP A 198 -2.79 4.93 15.76
C ASP A 198 -3.76 5.78 14.92
N LEU A 199 -4.91 5.22 14.53
CA LEU A 199 -5.90 5.86 13.66
C LEU A 199 -6.95 6.68 14.43
N ARG A 200 -7.25 6.29 15.67
CA ARG A 200 -8.33 6.86 16.48
C ARG A 200 -8.21 8.38 16.61
N ALA A 201 -9.27 9.09 16.16
CA ALA A 201 -9.36 10.57 16.18
C ALA A 201 -8.21 11.31 15.47
N ARG A 202 -7.48 10.65 14.56
CA ARG A 202 -6.36 11.25 13.81
C ARG A 202 -6.60 11.30 12.31
N LEU A 203 -7.48 10.45 11.76
CA LEU A 203 -7.88 10.56 10.36
C LEU A 203 -8.73 11.82 10.18
N ALA A 204 -8.35 12.67 9.22
CA ALA A 204 -9.00 13.96 8.97
C ALA A 204 -9.41 14.13 7.49
N CYS A 205 -9.31 13.09 6.68
CA CYS A 205 -9.66 13.10 5.27
C CYS A 205 -10.68 11.99 4.96
N PRO A 206 -11.50 12.12 3.91
CA PRO A 206 -12.38 11.05 3.46
C PRO A 206 -11.62 9.75 3.17
N VAL A 207 -12.20 8.61 3.54
CA VAL A 207 -11.64 7.28 3.32
C VAL A 207 -12.62 6.43 2.52
N LEU A 208 -12.14 5.77 1.47
CA LEU A 208 -12.79 4.62 0.85
C LEU A 208 -12.11 3.36 1.36
N ALA A 209 -12.82 2.56 2.13
CA ALA A 209 -12.37 1.27 2.62
C ALA A 209 -13.01 0.16 1.78
N LEU A 210 -12.21 -0.56 1.00
CA LEU A 210 -12.64 -1.50 -0.01
C LEU A 210 -12.05 -2.88 0.26
N GLN A 211 -12.88 -3.93 0.22
CA GLN A 211 -12.49 -5.32 0.52
C GLN A 211 -13.28 -6.31 -0.34
N GLY A 212 -12.62 -7.36 -0.84
CA GLY A 212 -13.29 -8.51 -1.41
C GLY A 212 -13.95 -9.38 -0.33
N GLU A 213 -15.14 -9.91 -0.60
CA GLU A 213 -15.84 -10.80 0.34
C GLU A 213 -15.17 -12.17 0.47
N GLU A 214 -14.37 -12.57 -0.54
CA GLU A 214 -13.63 -13.84 -0.59
C GLU A 214 -12.14 -13.65 -0.29
N ASP A 215 -11.76 -12.55 0.38
CA ASP A 215 -10.37 -12.25 0.73
C ASP A 215 -9.83 -13.27 1.73
N GLU A 216 -8.81 -14.00 1.34
CA GLU A 216 -8.19 -15.08 2.11
C GLU A 216 -7.26 -14.58 3.24
N TYR A 217 -6.92 -13.29 3.24
CA TYR A 217 -6.01 -12.69 4.24
C TYR A 217 -6.72 -11.87 5.31
N GLY A 218 -7.95 -11.39 5.06
CA GLY A 218 -8.68 -10.57 6.01
C GLY A 218 -10.19 -10.56 5.76
N SER A 219 -10.99 -10.48 6.80
CA SER A 219 -12.45 -10.38 6.70
C SER A 219 -12.92 -8.93 6.54
N LEU A 220 -14.22 -8.74 6.26
CA LEU A 220 -14.83 -7.41 6.22
C LEU A 220 -14.69 -6.62 7.54
N ALA A 221 -14.38 -7.31 8.65
CA ALA A 221 -14.13 -6.67 9.94
C ALA A 221 -12.99 -5.63 9.87
N GLN A 222 -12.04 -5.80 8.93
CA GLN A 222 -10.95 -4.84 8.71
C GLN A 222 -11.50 -3.48 8.25
N ILE A 223 -12.33 -3.46 7.21
CA ILE A 223 -12.91 -2.20 6.70
C ILE A 223 -13.99 -1.65 7.62
N GLU A 224 -14.77 -2.49 8.28
CA GLU A 224 -15.75 -2.07 9.30
C GLU A 224 -15.07 -1.38 10.50
N ALA A 225 -13.88 -1.84 10.88
CA ALA A 225 -13.10 -1.19 11.93
C ALA A 225 -12.74 0.26 11.54
N ILE A 226 -12.38 0.52 10.29
CA ILE A 226 -12.11 1.88 9.81
C ILE A 226 -13.35 2.76 9.98
N ALA A 227 -14.52 2.28 9.56
CA ALA A 227 -15.78 3.05 9.66
C ALA A 227 -16.19 3.32 11.13
N ARG A 228 -15.89 2.39 12.05
CA ARG A 228 -16.12 2.62 13.50
C ARG A 228 -15.20 3.70 14.07
N LEU A 229 -13.98 3.83 13.53
CA LEU A 229 -12.97 4.79 14.00
C LEU A 229 -13.11 6.17 13.36
N HIS A 230 -13.62 6.23 12.13
CA HIS A 230 -13.68 7.44 11.32
C HIS A 230 -14.99 7.52 10.55
N ALA A 231 -15.85 8.48 10.93
CA ALA A 231 -17.20 8.61 10.38
C ALA A 231 -17.23 8.97 8.87
N ASP A 232 -16.19 9.66 8.36
CA ASP A 232 -16.08 9.99 6.93
C ASP A 232 -15.45 8.84 6.12
N THR A 233 -15.95 7.62 6.37
CA THR A 233 -15.53 6.39 5.67
C THR A 233 -16.68 5.84 4.83
N VAL A 234 -16.40 5.58 3.56
CA VAL A 234 -17.28 4.81 2.67
C VAL A 234 -16.80 3.37 2.65
N LEU A 235 -17.68 2.43 2.99
CA LEU A 235 -17.41 1.00 2.92
C LEU A 235 -17.81 0.46 1.54
N CYS A 236 -16.97 -0.38 0.96
CA CYS A 236 -17.22 -1.09 -0.28
C CYS A 236 -16.80 -2.55 -0.14
N ALA A 237 -17.77 -3.45 0.09
CA ALA A 237 -17.58 -4.89 -0.02
C ALA A 237 -17.82 -5.33 -1.46
N LEU A 238 -16.90 -6.11 -2.03
CA LEU A 238 -16.96 -6.58 -3.42
C LEU A 238 -17.29 -8.08 -3.45
N PRO A 239 -18.52 -8.45 -3.87
CA PRO A 239 -18.91 -9.86 -3.98
C PRO A 239 -18.06 -10.61 -5.02
N GLY A 240 -17.71 -11.87 -4.72
CA GLY A 240 -16.94 -12.74 -5.60
C GLY A 240 -15.54 -12.19 -5.91
N CYS A 241 -14.95 -11.46 -4.99
CA CYS A 241 -13.63 -10.84 -5.11
C CYS A 241 -12.74 -11.28 -3.95
N GLY A 242 -11.50 -11.64 -4.26
CA GLY A 242 -10.46 -12.00 -3.29
C GLY A 242 -9.62 -10.82 -2.84
N HIS A 243 -8.35 -11.11 -2.51
CA HIS A 243 -7.42 -10.12 -1.92
C HIS A 243 -6.89 -9.06 -2.90
N ALA A 244 -7.12 -9.21 -4.22
CA ALA A 244 -6.56 -8.30 -5.22
C ALA A 244 -7.63 -7.60 -6.08
N PRO A 245 -8.53 -6.77 -5.51
CA PRO A 245 -9.65 -6.16 -6.23
C PRO A 245 -9.23 -5.38 -7.49
N GLN A 246 -8.08 -4.71 -7.47
CA GLN A 246 -7.56 -3.98 -8.63
C GLN A 246 -7.21 -4.89 -9.83
N ARG A 247 -7.10 -6.20 -9.61
CA ARG A 247 -6.86 -7.21 -10.66
C ARG A 247 -8.13 -7.95 -11.04
N GLU A 248 -8.98 -8.20 -10.06
CA GLU A 248 -10.18 -9.04 -10.21
C GLU A 248 -11.37 -8.22 -10.68
N GLN A 249 -11.56 -7.02 -10.13
CA GLN A 249 -12.68 -6.13 -10.45
C GLN A 249 -12.20 -4.67 -10.65
N PRO A 250 -11.25 -4.42 -11.58
CA PRO A 250 -10.61 -3.10 -11.72
C PRO A 250 -11.59 -1.95 -12.00
N GLU A 251 -12.66 -2.21 -12.76
CA GLU A 251 -13.65 -1.17 -13.10
C GLU A 251 -14.41 -0.70 -11.86
N MET A 252 -14.82 -1.62 -10.98
CA MET A 252 -15.51 -1.29 -9.74
C MET A 252 -14.60 -0.48 -8.82
N VAL A 253 -13.31 -0.87 -8.71
CA VAL A 253 -12.33 -0.11 -7.92
C VAL A 253 -12.14 1.30 -8.46
N ILE A 254 -12.06 1.47 -9.79
CA ILE A 254 -11.94 2.79 -10.44
C ILE A 254 -13.18 3.64 -10.16
N GLU A 255 -14.39 3.10 -10.34
CA GLU A 255 -15.65 3.80 -10.13
C GLU A 255 -15.79 4.33 -8.69
N HIS A 256 -15.58 3.47 -7.71
CA HIS A 256 -15.64 3.87 -6.30
C HIS A 256 -14.55 4.91 -5.94
N THR A 257 -13.35 4.75 -6.52
CA THR A 257 -12.26 5.73 -6.33
C THR A 257 -12.60 7.08 -6.95
N GLN A 258 -13.24 7.12 -8.13
CA GLN A 258 -13.72 8.36 -8.76
C GLN A 258 -14.73 9.10 -7.87
N ALA A 259 -15.68 8.37 -7.27
CA ALA A 259 -16.66 8.95 -6.36
C ALA A 259 -15.99 9.60 -5.13
N LEU A 260 -15.00 8.92 -4.51
CA LEU A 260 -14.20 9.52 -3.43
C LEU A 260 -13.44 10.75 -3.90
N PHE A 261 -12.76 10.66 -5.05
CA PHE A 261 -11.94 11.75 -5.59
C PHE A 261 -12.75 13.02 -5.84
N GLN A 262 -13.96 12.89 -6.40
CA GLN A 262 -14.90 14.00 -6.62
C GLN A 262 -15.31 14.65 -5.29
N ARG A 263 -15.63 13.88 -4.27
CA ARG A 263 -15.93 14.39 -2.91
C ARG A 263 -14.79 15.21 -2.31
N CYS A 264 -13.55 14.81 -2.56
CA CYS A 264 -12.38 15.50 -2.01
C CYS A 264 -12.00 16.78 -2.78
N GLN A 265 -12.61 17.04 -3.93
CA GLN A 265 -12.38 18.25 -4.74
C GLN A 265 -13.45 19.34 -4.52
N ALA A 266 -14.62 18.95 -4.00
CA ALA A 266 -15.72 19.84 -3.64
C ALA A 266 -15.40 20.59 -2.34
#